data_b46c2b350702b987290960be3b8d52d5
#
_entry.id   b46c2b350702b987290960be3b8d52d5
#
_cell.length_a   1.000
_cell.length_b   1.000
_cell.length_c   1.000
_cell.angle_alpha   90.00
_cell.angle_beta   90.00
_cell.angle_gamma   90.00
#
_symmetry.space_group_name_H-M   'P 1'
#
loop_
_entity.id
_entity.type
_entity.pdbx_description
1 polymer ?
#
loop_
_entity_poly.entity_id
_entity_poly.type
_entity_poly.pdbx_seq_one_letter_code
_entity_poly.pdbx_strand_id
1 'polypeptide(L)'
;EDDCHQLIIDPVAAVVVQRMFRWASEGAGLNTIAVRLNEAGILTPSHYKKMQGKITHENLLGSGKWQTRTVGVILRSEVYTGDLVQGQTKTVDHRQVKADAEEWTVVRDTHEAIISREQFAAVQEILNQTASRAKAREVKAFTPNLLKGKVFCAHCGGSLHRQRNIRKKSDDVYFYHCLS
;
A
#
# COMPACT_ATOMS: atom_id res chain seq x y z
N GLU A 1 24.57 -29.79 8.20
CA GLU A 1 23.18 -29.53 8.68
C GLU A 1 22.76 -28.25 8.05
N ASP A 2 21.84 -28.33 7.06
CA ASP A 2 21.31 -27.15 6.40
C ASP A 2 20.47 -26.36 7.44
N ASP A 3 20.87 -25.13 7.73
CA ASP A 3 20.14 -24.25 8.64
C ASP A 3 18.83 -23.84 7.98
N CYS A 4 17.75 -24.55 8.30
CA CYS A 4 16.42 -24.34 7.71
C CYS A 4 15.78 -22.99 8.07
N HIS A 5 16.46 -22.17 8.90
CA HIS A 5 16.00 -20.86 9.32
C HIS A 5 16.73 -19.70 8.61
N GLN A 6 17.70 -19.99 7.73
CA GLN A 6 18.41 -18.97 6.99
C GLN A 6 17.55 -18.39 5.87
N LEU A 7 17.45 -17.05 5.80
CA LEU A 7 16.81 -16.34 4.70
C LEU A 7 17.76 -16.27 3.51
N ILE A 8 17.29 -16.71 2.35
CA ILE A 8 18.05 -16.70 1.10
C ILE A 8 17.38 -15.73 0.13
N ILE A 9 18.20 -14.91 -0.55
CA ILE A 9 17.72 -13.98 -1.57
C ILE A 9 17.25 -14.75 -2.81
N ASP A 10 16.02 -14.49 -3.25
CA ASP A 10 15.53 -14.84 -4.58
C ASP A 10 15.99 -13.76 -5.58
N PRO A 11 16.92 -14.07 -6.52
CA PRO A 11 17.52 -13.05 -7.38
C PRO A 11 16.49 -12.38 -8.31
N VAL A 12 15.46 -13.09 -8.73
CA VAL A 12 14.40 -12.55 -9.59
C VAL A 12 13.53 -11.56 -8.82
N ALA A 13 13.13 -11.93 -7.61
CA ALA A 13 12.34 -11.05 -6.75
C ALA A 13 13.15 -9.83 -6.27
N ALA A 14 14.44 -10.02 -5.98
CA ALA A 14 15.34 -8.95 -5.54
C ALA A 14 15.45 -7.81 -6.55
N VAL A 15 15.57 -8.13 -7.85
CA VAL A 15 15.61 -7.12 -8.92
C VAL A 15 14.33 -6.26 -8.93
N VAL A 16 13.17 -6.86 -8.67
CA VAL A 16 11.91 -6.13 -8.59
C VAL A 16 11.91 -5.18 -7.39
N VAL A 17 12.34 -5.66 -6.23
CA VAL A 17 12.44 -4.84 -5.01
C VAL A 17 13.41 -3.67 -5.22
N GLN A 18 14.60 -3.91 -5.74
CA GLN A 18 15.58 -2.86 -6.04
C GLN A 18 15.02 -1.79 -6.98
N ARG A 19 14.27 -2.23 -8.02
CA ARG A 19 13.60 -1.31 -8.95
C ARG A 19 12.54 -0.44 -8.26
N MET A 20 11.77 -1.02 -7.35
CA MET A 20 10.76 -0.28 -6.58
C MET A 20 11.41 0.77 -5.68
N PHE A 21 12.48 0.44 -4.97
CA PHE A 21 13.22 1.37 -4.12
C PHE A 21 13.88 2.48 -4.92
N ARG A 22 14.46 2.18 -6.08
CA ARG A 22 15.03 3.19 -6.99
C ARG A 22 13.95 4.18 -7.44
N TRP A 23 12.79 3.71 -7.93
CA TRP A 23 11.71 4.61 -8.33
C TRP A 23 11.16 5.44 -7.17
N ALA A 24 11.09 4.88 -5.97
CA ALA A 24 10.69 5.63 -4.78
C ALA A 24 11.71 6.72 -4.42
N SER A 25 13.01 6.43 -4.50
CA SER A 25 14.09 7.42 -4.32
C SER A 25 14.05 8.55 -5.35
N GLU A 26 13.63 8.25 -6.58
CA GLU A 26 13.40 9.23 -7.66
C GLU A 26 12.10 10.05 -7.46
N GLY A 27 11.35 9.82 -6.37
CA GLY A 27 10.14 10.54 -6.02
C GLY A 27 8.86 9.98 -6.63
N ALA A 28 8.88 8.79 -7.23
CA ALA A 28 7.67 8.16 -7.73
C ALA A 28 6.73 7.77 -6.57
N GLY A 29 5.47 8.18 -6.66
CA GLY A 29 4.44 7.81 -5.69
C GLY A 29 4.08 6.32 -5.76
N LEU A 30 3.52 5.78 -4.67
CA LEU A 30 3.15 4.36 -4.56
C LEU A 30 2.24 3.89 -5.71
N ASN A 31 1.29 4.73 -6.12
CA ASN A 31 0.38 4.42 -7.23
C ASN A 31 1.13 4.35 -8.57
N THR A 32 2.05 5.29 -8.83
CA THR A 32 2.86 5.31 -10.05
C THR A 32 3.73 4.06 -10.14
N ILE A 33 4.32 3.64 -9.02
CA ILE A 33 5.11 2.40 -8.95
C ILE A 33 4.23 1.17 -9.26
N ALA A 34 3.03 1.08 -8.67
CA ALA A 34 2.09 -0.01 -8.94
C ALA A 34 1.69 -0.07 -10.43
N VAL A 35 1.41 1.09 -11.04
CA VAL A 35 1.09 1.19 -12.47
C VAL A 35 2.26 0.70 -13.32
N ARG A 36 3.46 1.19 -13.08
CA ARG A 36 4.67 0.78 -13.82
C ARG A 36 4.94 -0.73 -13.74
N LEU A 37 4.73 -1.33 -12.56
CA LEU A 37 4.88 -2.78 -12.37
C LEU A 37 3.84 -3.58 -13.17
N ASN A 38 2.59 -3.08 -13.21
CA ASN A 38 1.52 -3.69 -13.99
C ASN A 38 1.75 -3.57 -15.50
N GLU A 39 2.17 -2.40 -15.97
CA GLU A 39 2.49 -2.15 -17.38
C GLU A 39 3.68 -2.99 -17.86
N ALA A 40 4.66 -3.21 -16.97
CA ALA A 40 5.79 -4.09 -17.25
C ALA A 40 5.45 -5.60 -17.16
N GLY A 41 4.20 -5.96 -16.87
CA GLY A 41 3.77 -7.36 -16.74
C GLY A 41 4.44 -8.13 -15.60
N ILE A 42 4.98 -7.43 -14.59
CA ILE A 42 5.67 -8.07 -13.46
C ILE A 42 4.65 -8.74 -12.55
N LEU A 43 4.87 -10.03 -12.28
CA LEU A 43 3.98 -10.80 -11.41
C LEU A 43 3.93 -10.24 -9.99
N THR A 44 2.75 -10.22 -9.39
CA THR A 44 2.60 -9.92 -7.97
C THR A 44 3.24 -11.02 -7.12
N PRO A 45 3.62 -10.75 -5.86
CA PRO A 45 4.25 -11.75 -5.00
C PRO A 45 3.46 -13.05 -4.88
N SER A 46 2.12 -12.98 -4.81
CA SER A 46 1.26 -14.18 -4.76
C SER A 46 1.31 -14.99 -6.06
N HIS A 47 1.25 -14.32 -7.21
CA HIS A 47 1.31 -14.99 -8.51
C HIS A 47 2.70 -15.57 -8.80
N TYR A 48 3.76 -14.87 -8.37
CA TYR A 48 5.12 -15.37 -8.45
C TYR A 48 5.30 -16.65 -7.61
N LYS A 49 4.80 -16.66 -6.36
CA LYS A 49 4.82 -17.86 -5.50
C LYS A 49 4.00 -19.02 -6.10
N LYS A 50 2.85 -18.73 -6.75
CA LYS A 50 2.08 -19.76 -7.46
C LYS A 50 2.87 -20.36 -8.62
N MET A 51 3.54 -19.53 -9.42
CA MET A 51 4.40 -19.99 -10.51
C MET A 51 5.51 -20.91 -10.01
N GLN A 52 6.04 -20.66 -8.79
CA GLN A 52 7.03 -21.54 -8.14
C GLN A 52 6.41 -22.79 -7.47
N GLY A 53 5.12 -23.02 -7.57
CA GLY A 53 4.43 -24.15 -6.91
C GLY A 53 4.28 -24.00 -5.38
N LYS A 54 4.60 -22.84 -4.82
CA LYS A 54 4.55 -22.59 -3.36
C LYS A 54 3.16 -22.24 -2.83
N ILE A 55 2.21 -21.93 -3.71
CA ILE A 55 0.81 -21.63 -3.39
C ILE A 55 -0.08 -22.53 -4.22
N THR A 56 -0.93 -23.32 -3.56
CA THR A 56 -1.85 -24.25 -4.20
C THR A 56 -3.29 -23.73 -4.27
N HIS A 57 -3.66 -22.78 -3.39
CA HIS A 57 -5.03 -22.26 -3.30
C HIS A 57 -5.21 -20.98 -4.10
N GLU A 58 -6.13 -20.99 -5.06
CA GLU A 58 -6.41 -19.85 -5.94
C GLU A 58 -6.99 -18.63 -5.20
N ASN A 59 -7.72 -18.85 -4.11
CA ASN A 59 -8.30 -17.79 -3.29
C ASN A 59 -7.26 -16.81 -2.68
N LEU A 60 -5.98 -17.21 -2.64
CA LEU A 60 -4.88 -16.38 -2.13
C LEU A 60 -4.26 -15.46 -3.18
N LEU A 61 -4.65 -15.57 -4.45
CA LEU A 61 -4.00 -14.85 -5.54
C LEU A 61 -4.46 -13.40 -5.70
N GLY A 62 -5.70 -13.09 -5.28
CA GLY A 62 -6.28 -11.78 -5.51
C GLY A 62 -6.44 -11.44 -7.01
N SER A 63 -6.41 -10.15 -7.36
CA SER A 63 -6.66 -9.67 -8.73
C SER A 63 -5.50 -9.87 -9.71
N GLY A 64 -4.35 -10.36 -9.27
CA GLY A 64 -3.14 -10.44 -10.09
C GLY A 64 -2.46 -9.11 -10.42
N LYS A 65 -3.03 -8.00 -9.97
CA LYS A 65 -2.49 -6.66 -10.21
C LYS A 65 -1.81 -6.09 -8.97
N TRP A 66 -0.70 -5.41 -9.20
CA TRP A 66 -0.03 -4.64 -8.16
C TRP A 66 -0.93 -3.51 -7.68
N GLN A 67 -1.05 -3.41 -6.38
CA GLN A 67 -1.85 -2.39 -5.71
C GLN A 67 -0.93 -1.47 -4.89
N THR A 68 -1.34 -0.23 -4.72
CA THR A 68 -0.65 0.77 -3.89
C THR A 68 -0.33 0.26 -2.49
N ARG A 69 -1.25 -0.51 -1.89
CA ARG A 69 -1.05 -1.11 -0.56
C ARG A 69 0.11 -2.12 -0.56
N THR A 70 0.18 -3.01 -1.55
CA THR A 70 1.25 -4.02 -1.66
C THR A 70 2.62 -3.35 -1.82
N VAL A 71 2.70 -2.35 -2.71
CA VAL A 71 3.91 -1.53 -2.89
C VAL A 71 4.31 -0.86 -1.57
N GLY A 72 3.35 -0.26 -0.86
CA GLY A 72 3.59 0.42 0.41
C GLY A 72 4.08 -0.52 1.52
N VAL A 73 3.60 -1.75 1.58
CA VAL A 73 4.08 -2.77 2.53
C VAL A 73 5.52 -3.16 2.23
N ILE A 74 5.84 -3.41 0.96
CA ILE A 74 7.21 -3.78 0.53
C ILE A 74 8.20 -2.66 0.84
N LEU A 75 7.90 -1.41 0.46
CA LEU A 75 8.79 -0.28 0.69
C LEU A 75 9.00 0.09 2.17
N ARG A 76 8.15 -0.40 3.08
CA ARG A 76 8.29 -0.19 4.54
C ARG A 76 8.89 -1.36 5.28
N SER A 77 9.20 -2.43 4.59
CA SER A 77 9.74 -3.64 5.23
C SER A 77 11.25 -3.55 5.39
N GLU A 78 11.73 -3.53 6.62
CA GLU A 78 13.16 -3.50 6.96
C GLU A 78 13.90 -4.80 6.59
N VAL A 79 13.16 -5.88 6.34
CA VAL A 79 13.76 -7.16 5.95
C VAL A 79 14.70 -7.03 4.73
N TYR A 80 14.45 -6.08 3.85
CA TYR A 80 15.30 -5.87 2.66
C TYR A 80 16.65 -5.22 2.97
N THR A 81 16.86 -4.72 4.19
CA THR A 81 18.16 -4.18 4.65
C THR A 81 19.03 -5.22 5.35
N GLY A 82 18.59 -6.49 5.41
CA GLY A 82 19.28 -7.55 6.13
C GLY A 82 18.85 -7.68 7.59
N ASP A 83 17.94 -6.84 8.05
CA ASP A 83 17.47 -6.83 9.43
C ASP A 83 16.12 -7.55 9.55
N LEU A 84 15.94 -8.34 10.60
CA LEU A 84 14.66 -9.00 10.90
C LEU A 84 13.94 -8.26 12.03
N VAL A 85 12.75 -7.77 11.76
CA VAL A 85 11.91 -7.09 12.74
C VAL A 85 10.69 -7.94 13.03
N GLN A 86 10.53 -8.36 14.27
CA GLN A 86 9.42 -9.17 14.76
C GLN A 86 8.62 -8.41 15.81
N GLY A 87 7.39 -8.90 16.12
CA GLY A 87 6.56 -8.32 17.19
C GLY A 87 5.85 -7.03 16.81
N GLN A 88 5.78 -6.68 15.51
CA GLN A 88 5.12 -5.44 15.06
C GLN A 88 3.59 -5.44 15.29
N THR A 89 3.00 -6.61 15.54
CA THR A 89 1.58 -6.75 15.84
C THR A 89 1.38 -7.69 17.01
N LYS A 90 0.40 -7.39 17.88
CA LYS A 90 -0.05 -8.24 18.98
C LYS A 90 -1.55 -8.48 18.88
N THR A 91 -2.01 -9.60 19.41
CA THR A 91 -3.44 -9.91 19.46
C THR A 91 -4.01 -9.47 20.81
N VAL A 92 -4.99 -8.56 20.76
CA VAL A 92 -5.76 -8.11 21.93
C VAL A 92 -7.23 -8.36 21.62
N ASP A 93 -7.92 -9.07 22.50
CA ASP A 93 -9.35 -9.41 22.35
C ASP A 93 -9.70 -9.98 20.97
N HIS A 94 -8.92 -10.96 20.51
CA HIS A 94 -9.06 -11.61 19.19
C HIS A 94 -8.84 -10.67 17.97
N ARG A 95 -8.34 -9.44 18.18
CA ARG A 95 -8.02 -8.48 17.12
C ARG A 95 -6.52 -8.25 17.06
N GLN A 96 -5.98 -8.24 15.85
CA GLN A 96 -4.60 -7.82 15.64
C GLN A 96 -4.52 -6.29 15.74
N VAL A 97 -3.72 -5.82 16.68
CA VAL A 97 -3.38 -4.41 16.87
C VAL A 97 -1.88 -4.19 16.65
N LYS A 98 -1.51 -2.99 16.25
CA LYS A 98 -0.10 -2.62 16.12
C LYS A 98 0.52 -2.59 17.52
N ALA A 99 1.65 -3.25 17.68
CA ALA A 99 2.46 -3.16 18.90
C ALA A 99 3.26 -1.85 18.92
N ASP A 100 3.60 -1.37 20.11
CA ASP A 100 4.47 -0.22 20.25
C ASP A 100 5.89 -0.57 19.79
N ALA A 101 6.62 0.41 19.27
CA ALA A 101 7.95 0.17 18.69
C ALA A 101 8.96 -0.36 19.72
N GLU A 102 8.74 -0.10 20.98
CA GLU A 102 9.54 -0.58 22.11
C GLU A 102 9.38 -2.09 22.37
N GLU A 103 8.26 -2.67 21.92
CA GLU A 103 7.96 -4.10 22.03
C GLU A 103 8.54 -4.90 20.86
N TRP A 104 9.08 -4.23 19.82
CA TRP A 104 9.60 -4.90 18.65
C TRP A 104 10.95 -5.55 18.92
N THR A 105 11.13 -6.76 18.44
CA THR A 105 12.42 -7.43 18.46
C THR A 105 13.11 -7.21 17.12
N VAL A 106 14.24 -6.49 17.14
CA VAL A 106 15.06 -6.22 15.97
C VAL A 106 16.36 -7.01 16.05
N VAL A 107 16.55 -7.93 15.11
CA VAL A 107 17.81 -8.66 14.96
C VAL A 107 18.48 -8.18 13.69
N ARG A 108 19.67 -7.62 13.82
CA ARG A 108 20.41 -7.02 12.70
C ARG A 108 21.28 -8.04 12.00
N ASP A 109 21.52 -7.80 10.72
CA ASP A 109 22.45 -8.56 9.87
C ASP A 109 22.17 -10.08 9.89
N THR A 110 20.87 -10.45 9.84
CA THR A 110 20.44 -11.86 9.82
C THR A 110 20.60 -12.52 8.46
N HIS A 111 20.69 -11.73 7.41
CA HIS A 111 20.79 -12.19 6.02
C HIS A 111 21.39 -11.10 5.12
N GLU A 112 21.74 -11.47 3.90
CA GLU A 112 22.28 -10.53 2.92
C GLU A 112 21.25 -9.43 2.57
N ALA A 113 21.70 -8.17 2.54
CA ALA A 113 20.85 -7.02 2.24
C ALA A 113 20.60 -6.88 0.72
N ILE A 114 19.35 -6.65 0.33
CA ILE A 114 18.96 -6.31 -1.05
C ILE A 114 19.10 -4.81 -1.30
N ILE A 115 18.86 -4.01 -0.25
CA ILE A 115 18.84 -2.54 -0.27
C ILE A 115 19.73 -2.02 0.85
N SER A 116 20.51 -0.96 0.60
CA SER A 116 21.30 -0.34 1.67
C SER A 116 20.41 0.36 2.69
N ARG A 117 20.88 0.44 3.95
CA ARG A 117 20.15 1.13 5.03
C ARG A 117 19.93 2.60 4.72
N GLU A 118 20.91 3.26 4.06
CA GLU A 118 20.81 4.66 3.65
C GLU A 118 19.70 4.85 2.62
N GLN A 119 19.64 3.98 1.61
CA GLN A 119 18.58 4.04 0.59
C GLN A 119 17.20 3.79 1.21
N PHE A 120 17.12 2.81 2.12
CA PHE A 120 15.88 2.54 2.85
C PHE A 120 15.43 3.76 3.66
N ALA A 121 16.32 4.36 4.47
CA ALA A 121 16.03 5.54 5.27
C ALA A 121 15.54 6.72 4.41
N ALA A 122 16.20 6.99 3.30
CA ALA A 122 15.79 8.04 2.36
C ALA A 122 14.37 7.82 1.81
N VAL A 123 14.03 6.58 1.46
CA VAL A 123 12.69 6.24 0.99
C VAL A 123 11.65 6.39 2.12
N GLN A 124 11.96 5.98 3.37
CA GLN A 124 11.05 6.20 4.51
C GLN A 124 10.76 7.68 4.72
N GLU A 125 11.77 8.55 4.62
CA GLU A 125 11.60 10.00 4.72
C GLU A 125 10.61 10.53 3.68
N ILE A 126 10.76 10.16 2.40
CA ILE A 126 9.86 10.55 1.30
C ILE A 126 8.42 10.07 1.57
N LEU A 127 8.26 8.82 2.01
CA LEU A 127 6.95 8.25 2.31
C LEU A 127 6.26 8.96 3.49
N ASN A 128 7.02 9.31 4.54
CA ASN A 128 6.51 10.01 5.72
C ASN A 128 6.13 11.45 5.41
N GLN A 129 6.94 12.17 4.62
CA GLN A 129 6.60 13.51 4.14
C GLN A 129 5.33 13.51 3.30
N THR A 130 5.17 12.52 2.41
CA THR A 130 3.96 12.38 1.58
C THR A 130 2.73 12.10 2.44
N ALA A 131 2.84 11.23 3.46
CA ALA A 131 1.76 10.94 4.40
C ALA A 131 1.38 12.17 5.24
N SER A 132 2.37 12.94 5.71
CA SER A 132 2.15 14.17 6.47
C SER A 132 1.45 15.25 5.64
N ARG A 133 1.86 15.44 4.38
CA ARG A 133 1.19 16.35 3.44
C ARG A 133 -0.26 15.93 3.16
N ALA A 134 -0.53 14.63 3.08
CA ALA A 134 -1.89 14.13 2.89
C ALA A 134 -2.77 14.38 4.13
N LYS A 135 -2.22 14.24 5.35
CA LYS A 135 -2.93 14.56 6.60
C LYS A 135 -3.16 16.06 6.78
N ALA A 136 -2.20 16.91 6.37
CA ALA A 136 -2.29 18.36 6.46
C ALA A 136 -3.24 18.99 5.43
N ARG A 137 -3.69 18.23 4.43
CA ARG A 137 -4.79 18.72 3.57
C ARG A 137 -6.03 18.88 4.43
N GLU A 138 -6.40 20.14 4.70
CA GLU A 138 -7.67 20.44 5.36
C GLU A 138 -8.79 19.68 4.66
N VAL A 139 -9.38 18.75 5.38
CA VAL A 139 -10.67 18.18 4.98
C VAL A 139 -11.64 19.33 5.18
N LYS A 140 -11.96 20.07 4.11
CA LYS A 140 -13.03 21.07 4.15
C LYS A 140 -14.24 20.42 4.82
N ALA A 141 -14.82 21.12 5.79
CA ALA A 141 -15.90 20.63 6.61
C ALA A 141 -16.95 19.93 5.74
N PHE A 142 -17.24 18.68 6.08
CA PHE A 142 -18.23 17.89 5.34
C PHE A 142 -19.60 18.52 5.55
N THR A 143 -20.16 19.12 4.51
CA THR A 143 -21.55 19.57 4.52
C THR A 143 -22.47 18.35 4.52
N PRO A 144 -23.27 18.13 5.58
CA PRO A 144 -24.16 16.97 5.65
C PRO A 144 -25.06 16.87 4.43
N ASN A 145 -25.23 15.66 3.92
CA ASN A 145 -26.19 15.43 2.83
C ASN A 145 -27.58 15.17 3.39
N LEU A 146 -28.34 16.23 3.63
CA LEU A 146 -29.70 16.15 4.18
C LEU A 146 -30.68 15.38 3.27
N LEU A 147 -30.36 15.28 1.97
CA LEU A 147 -31.21 14.60 0.98
C LEU A 147 -30.75 13.16 0.70
N LYS A 148 -29.78 12.62 1.47
CA LYS A 148 -29.32 11.24 1.31
C LYS A 148 -30.48 10.27 1.48
N GLY A 149 -30.75 9.43 0.46
CA GLY A 149 -31.82 8.45 0.46
C GLY A 149 -33.25 9.04 0.32
N LYS A 150 -33.37 10.35 0.04
CA LYS A 150 -34.68 11.02 -0.12
C LYS A 150 -34.93 11.52 -1.54
N VAL A 151 -33.94 11.53 -2.42
CA VAL A 151 -34.06 11.94 -3.82
C VAL A 151 -33.75 10.80 -4.76
N PHE A 152 -34.60 10.61 -5.73
CA PHE A 152 -34.57 9.51 -6.68
C PHE A 152 -34.64 10.03 -8.11
N CYS A 153 -34.06 9.28 -9.04
CA CYS A 153 -34.14 9.60 -10.46
C CYS A 153 -35.58 9.34 -10.98
N ALA A 154 -36.18 10.36 -11.61
CA ALA A 154 -37.50 10.22 -12.18
C ALA A 154 -37.56 9.21 -13.34
N HIS A 155 -36.42 8.95 -14.00
CA HIS A 155 -36.35 8.04 -15.13
C HIS A 155 -36.18 6.57 -14.73
N CYS A 156 -35.26 6.25 -13.79
CA CYS A 156 -34.94 4.86 -13.41
C CYS A 156 -35.35 4.49 -11.97
N GLY A 157 -35.89 5.43 -11.19
CA GLY A 157 -36.24 5.20 -9.79
C GLY A 157 -35.07 5.01 -8.83
N GLY A 158 -33.83 4.99 -9.32
CA GLY A 158 -32.63 4.82 -8.51
C GLY A 158 -32.30 6.04 -7.65
N SER A 159 -31.66 5.84 -6.50
CA SER A 159 -31.23 6.94 -5.61
C SER A 159 -30.20 7.81 -6.32
N LEU A 160 -30.37 9.14 -6.20
CA LEU A 160 -29.42 10.10 -6.77
C LEU A 160 -28.17 10.25 -5.87
N HIS A 161 -27.02 10.32 -6.49
CA HIS A 161 -25.73 10.53 -5.82
C HIS A 161 -25.35 12.00 -5.80
N ARG A 162 -24.96 12.51 -4.61
CA ARG A 162 -24.48 13.88 -4.45
C ARG A 162 -23.00 13.95 -4.82
N GLN A 163 -22.68 14.75 -5.82
CA GLN A 163 -21.30 15.08 -6.19
C GLN A 163 -20.96 16.50 -5.78
N ARG A 164 -19.76 16.70 -5.26
CA ARG A 164 -19.20 18.00 -4.89
C ARG A 164 -18.27 18.50 -5.99
N ASN A 165 -18.51 19.69 -6.46
CA ASN A 165 -17.58 20.39 -7.35
C ASN A 165 -16.82 21.45 -6.54
N ILE A 166 -15.53 21.21 -6.30
CA ILE A 166 -14.65 22.08 -5.52
C ILE A 166 -14.18 23.22 -6.40
N ARG A 167 -14.55 24.43 -6.05
CA ARG A 167 -14.16 25.65 -6.77
C ARG A 167 -13.02 26.36 -6.00
N LYS A 168 -12.03 26.91 -6.73
CA LYS A 168 -10.88 27.59 -6.12
C LYS A 168 -11.20 28.97 -5.55
N LYS A 169 -12.21 29.67 -6.11
CA LYS A 169 -12.52 31.09 -5.82
C LYS A 169 -13.94 31.34 -5.36
N SER A 170 -14.77 30.32 -5.18
CA SER A 170 -16.17 30.45 -4.76
C SER A 170 -16.57 29.26 -3.89
N ASP A 171 -17.76 29.33 -3.29
CA ASP A 171 -18.30 28.20 -2.52
C ASP A 171 -18.45 26.96 -3.39
N ASP A 172 -18.25 25.80 -2.74
CA ASP A 172 -18.41 24.52 -3.40
C ASP A 172 -19.86 24.31 -3.82
N VAL A 173 -20.05 23.83 -5.03
CA VAL A 173 -21.36 23.50 -5.56
C VAL A 173 -21.62 22.02 -5.47
N TYR A 174 -22.81 21.67 -5.02
CA TYR A 174 -23.27 20.29 -4.96
C TYR A 174 -24.35 20.06 -6.00
N PHE A 175 -24.27 18.95 -6.70
CA PHE A 175 -25.30 18.52 -7.63
C PHE A 175 -25.60 17.03 -7.44
N TYR A 176 -26.78 16.62 -7.84
CA TYR A 176 -27.24 15.25 -7.78
C TYR A 176 -27.31 14.67 -9.19
N HIS A 177 -26.80 13.46 -9.38
CA HIS A 177 -26.84 12.76 -10.66
C HIS A 177 -27.21 11.29 -10.47
N CYS A 178 -27.75 10.71 -11.52
CA CYS A 178 -28.02 9.29 -11.63
C CYS A 178 -26.75 8.56 -12.11
N LEU A 179 -26.52 7.35 -11.62
CA LEU A 179 -25.43 6.48 -12.06
C LEU A 179 -25.85 5.47 -13.13
N SER A 180 -27.13 5.49 -13.54
CA SER A 180 -27.67 4.64 -14.62
C SER A 180 -27.35 5.22 -15.97
#